data_bd79cad475d44179fd97b8f52debe4b8
#
_entry.id   bd79cad475d44179fd97b8f52debe4b8
#
_cell.length_a   1.000
_cell.length_b   1.000
_cell.length_c   1.000
_cell.angle_alpha   90.00
_cell.angle_beta   90.00
_cell.angle_gamma   90.00
#
_symmetry.space_group_name_H-M   'P 1'
#
loop_
_entity.id
_entity.type
_entity.pdbx_description
1 polymer ?
#
loop_
_entity_poly.entity_id
_entity_poly.type
_entity_poly.pdbx_seq_one_letter_code
_entity_poly.pdbx_strand_id
1 'polypeptide(L)'
;MIYGIGTDIVSIERIEHILNKNMQGLVNRILTDHEKALFANKGNSPAFCAKRFAAKEAFAKALGTGIGKVVSFLDLTVRNNEDGKPYFIPSEKLRLYLLEKGITKAHLSISDEKHNAVAFVILEVNQETN
;
A
#
# COMPACT_ATOMS: atom_id res chain seq x y z
N MET A 1 17.51 7.04 -10.03
CA MET A 1 17.04 6.19 -11.16
C MET A 1 15.81 5.41 -10.74
N ILE A 2 14.84 5.32 -11.63
CA ILE A 2 13.63 4.56 -11.34
C ILE A 2 13.93 3.07 -11.35
N TYR A 3 13.59 2.38 -10.28
CA TYR A 3 13.63 0.91 -10.20
C TYR A 3 12.38 0.31 -10.83
N GLY A 4 11.22 0.84 -10.50
CA GLY A 4 9.96 0.33 -11.01
C GLY A 4 8.81 1.27 -10.74
N ILE A 5 7.73 1.06 -11.47
CA ILE A 5 6.49 1.80 -11.31
C ILE A 5 5.34 0.81 -11.15
N GLY A 6 4.34 1.20 -10.39
CA GLY A 6 3.16 0.37 -10.18
C GLY A 6 1.93 1.22 -10.05
N THR A 7 0.83 0.74 -10.58
CA THR A 7 -0.47 1.36 -10.42
C THR A 7 -1.51 0.29 -10.15
N ASP A 8 -2.51 0.65 -9.38
CA ASP A 8 -3.62 -0.25 -9.10
C ASP A 8 -4.91 0.55 -8.99
N ILE A 9 -5.98 -0.03 -9.46
CA ILE A 9 -7.32 0.54 -9.35
C ILE A 9 -8.23 -0.50 -8.72
N VAL A 10 -9.05 -0.06 -7.77
CA VAL A 10 -9.91 -0.97 -6.99
C VAL A 10 -11.31 -0.39 -6.90
N SER A 11 -12.31 -1.24 -7.09
CA SER A 11 -13.71 -0.89 -6.88
C SER A 11 -14.01 -0.80 -5.39
N ILE A 12 -14.48 0.37 -4.93
CA ILE A 12 -14.85 0.57 -3.53
C ILE A 12 -16.05 -0.30 -3.16
N GLU A 13 -16.98 -0.48 -4.09
CA GLU A 13 -18.16 -1.35 -3.88
C GLU A 13 -17.76 -2.81 -3.67
N ARG A 14 -16.75 -3.26 -4.41
CA ARG A 14 -16.22 -4.62 -4.25
C ARG A 14 -15.62 -4.82 -2.87
N ILE A 15 -14.84 -3.86 -2.39
CA ILE A 15 -14.27 -3.90 -1.04
C ILE A 15 -15.38 -3.88 0.00
N GLU A 16 -16.37 -3.03 -0.16
CA GLU A 16 -17.53 -2.97 0.73
C GLU A 16 -18.24 -4.31 0.82
N HIS A 17 -18.44 -4.96 -0.33
CA HIS A 17 -19.07 -6.28 -0.38
C HIS A 17 -18.28 -7.32 0.43
N ILE A 18 -16.95 -7.33 0.28
CA ILE A 18 -16.08 -8.24 1.02
C ILE A 18 -16.13 -7.92 2.53
N LEU A 19 -16.08 -6.64 2.90
CA LEU A 19 -16.18 -6.21 4.29
C LEU A 19 -17.50 -6.65 4.92
N ASN A 20 -18.59 -6.57 4.18
CA ASN A 20 -19.90 -6.99 4.66
C ASN A 20 -19.98 -8.50 4.87
N LYS A 21 -19.26 -9.27 4.07
CA LYS A 21 -19.22 -10.73 4.20
C LYS A 21 -18.31 -11.21 5.31
N ASN A 22 -17.12 -10.65 5.41
CA ASN A 22 -16.12 -11.06 6.39
C ASN A 22 -15.14 -9.92 6.66
N MET A 23 -15.56 -8.97 7.48
CA MET A 23 -14.73 -7.80 7.81
C MET A 23 -13.40 -8.21 8.41
N GLN A 24 -13.42 -9.09 9.42
CA GLN A 24 -12.19 -9.49 10.11
C GLN A 24 -11.21 -10.18 9.19
N GLY A 25 -11.70 -11.02 8.27
CA GLY A 25 -10.85 -11.71 7.30
C GLY A 25 -10.08 -10.75 6.42
N LEU A 26 -10.77 -9.76 5.85
CA LEU A 26 -10.13 -8.79 4.98
C LEU A 26 -9.21 -7.85 5.76
N VAL A 27 -9.70 -7.30 6.86
CA VAL A 27 -8.94 -6.36 7.71
C VAL A 27 -7.66 -7.01 8.22
N ASN A 28 -7.73 -8.24 8.72
CA ASN A 28 -6.56 -8.95 9.23
C ASN A 28 -5.56 -9.29 8.13
N ARG A 29 -6.01 -9.44 6.90
CA ARG A 29 -5.14 -9.76 5.77
C ARG A 29 -4.39 -8.53 5.23
N ILE A 30 -5.05 -7.37 5.16
CA ILE A 30 -4.51 -6.23 4.43
C ILE A 30 -4.09 -5.05 5.30
N LEU A 31 -4.57 -4.94 6.54
CA LEU A 31 -4.28 -3.78 7.41
C LEU A 31 -3.34 -4.17 8.54
N THR A 32 -2.30 -3.38 8.75
CA THR A 32 -1.44 -3.49 9.93
C THR A 32 -2.20 -2.98 11.15
N ASP A 33 -1.67 -3.21 12.36
CA ASP A 33 -2.32 -2.78 13.60
C ASP A 33 -2.57 -1.28 13.63
N HIS A 34 -1.61 -0.49 13.15
CA HIS A 34 -1.77 0.97 13.06
C HIS A 34 -2.94 1.33 12.13
N GLU A 35 -3.02 0.67 10.98
CA GLU A 35 -4.08 0.93 10.01
C GLU A 35 -5.45 0.46 10.50
N LYS A 36 -5.49 -0.64 11.26
CA LYS A 36 -6.74 -1.12 11.87
C LYS A 36 -7.35 -0.10 12.81
N ALA A 37 -6.52 0.56 13.62
CA ALA A 37 -6.98 1.59 14.53
C ALA A 37 -7.56 2.79 13.77
N LEU A 38 -6.89 3.21 12.68
CA LEU A 38 -7.39 4.29 11.83
C LEU A 38 -8.70 3.91 11.12
N PHE A 39 -8.78 2.68 10.65
CA PHE A 39 -9.99 2.16 10.00
C PHE A 39 -11.19 2.24 10.92
N ALA A 40 -11.03 1.77 12.16
CA ALA A 40 -12.08 1.83 13.17
C ALA A 40 -12.49 3.27 13.48
N ASN A 41 -11.52 4.18 13.63
CA ASN A 41 -11.78 5.60 13.90
C ASN A 41 -12.52 6.29 12.74
N LYS A 42 -12.39 5.78 11.54
CA LYS A 42 -13.06 6.33 10.35
C LYS A 42 -14.38 5.61 10.04
N GLY A 43 -14.94 4.93 11.02
CA GLY A 43 -16.24 4.26 10.88
C GLY A 43 -16.22 3.05 9.95
N ASN A 44 -15.10 2.34 9.90
CA ASN A 44 -14.92 1.16 9.05
C ASN A 44 -15.19 1.46 7.57
N SER A 45 -14.65 2.57 7.11
CA SER A 45 -14.87 3.08 5.74
C SER A 45 -14.34 2.13 4.67
N PRO A 46 -15.19 1.66 3.74
CA PRO A 46 -14.72 0.88 2.59
C PRO A 46 -13.72 1.64 1.73
N ALA A 47 -13.88 2.95 1.56
CA ALA A 47 -12.95 3.76 0.79
C ALA A 47 -11.56 3.78 1.44
N PHE A 48 -11.48 3.88 2.77
CA PHE A 48 -10.21 3.80 3.49
C PHE A 48 -9.51 2.47 3.19
N CYS A 49 -10.24 1.38 3.32
CA CYS A 49 -9.71 0.03 3.08
C CYS A 49 -9.26 -0.14 1.62
N ALA A 50 -10.07 0.33 0.67
CA ALA A 50 -9.75 0.26 -0.76
C ALA A 50 -8.48 1.03 -1.11
N LYS A 51 -8.29 2.22 -0.53
CA LYS A 51 -7.09 3.02 -0.75
C LYS A 51 -5.83 2.32 -0.24
N ARG A 52 -5.90 1.70 0.93
CA ARG A 52 -4.77 0.92 1.48
C ARG A 52 -4.47 -0.29 0.63
N PHE A 53 -5.50 -1.00 0.22
CA PHE A 53 -5.35 -2.16 -0.68
C PHE A 53 -4.65 -1.77 -1.98
N ALA A 54 -5.15 -0.73 -2.65
CA ALA A 54 -4.58 -0.25 -3.92
C ALA A 54 -3.12 0.18 -3.76
N ALA A 55 -2.80 0.89 -2.68
CA ALA A 55 -1.43 1.36 -2.42
C ALA A 55 -0.45 0.20 -2.31
N LYS A 56 -0.83 -0.85 -1.58
CA LYS A 56 0.05 -2.01 -1.35
C LYS A 56 0.20 -2.86 -2.61
N GLU A 57 -0.86 -3.03 -3.37
CA GLU A 57 -0.81 -3.71 -4.67
C GLU A 57 0.08 -2.93 -5.65
N ALA A 58 -0.06 -1.61 -5.70
CA ALA A 58 0.77 -0.77 -6.57
C ALA A 58 2.25 -0.85 -6.18
N PHE A 59 2.56 -0.89 -4.86
CA PHE A 59 3.93 -1.08 -4.39
C PHE A 59 4.50 -2.41 -4.89
N ALA A 60 3.75 -3.49 -4.72
CA ALA A 60 4.20 -4.81 -5.14
C ALA A 60 4.42 -4.91 -6.65
N LYS A 61 3.59 -4.22 -7.44
CA LYS A 61 3.78 -4.11 -8.89
C LYS A 61 5.05 -3.34 -9.23
N ALA A 62 5.30 -2.23 -8.54
CA ALA A 62 6.52 -1.43 -8.74
C ALA A 62 7.77 -2.24 -8.39
N LEU A 63 7.67 -3.11 -7.38
CA LEU A 63 8.74 -4.01 -6.98
C LEU A 63 8.96 -5.11 -8.02
N GLY A 64 7.95 -5.45 -8.79
CA GLY A 64 8.00 -6.47 -9.82
C GLY A 64 7.69 -7.88 -9.32
N THR A 65 7.34 -8.01 -8.03
CA THR A 65 7.11 -9.34 -7.43
C THR A 65 5.63 -9.68 -7.28
N GLY A 66 4.76 -8.67 -7.28
CA GLY A 66 3.39 -8.84 -6.83
C GLY A 66 3.34 -9.13 -5.33
N ILE A 67 2.12 -9.19 -4.79
CA ILE A 67 1.91 -9.61 -3.40
C ILE A 67 2.19 -11.10 -3.29
N GLY A 68 3.03 -11.48 -2.34
CA GLY A 68 3.41 -12.87 -2.12
C GLY A 68 4.52 -13.02 -1.09
N LYS A 69 5.53 -13.84 -1.41
CA LYS A 69 6.61 -14.17 -0.47
C LYS A 69 7.53 -13.01 -0.16
N VAL A 70 7.81 -12.15 -1.16
CA VAL A 70 8.74 -11.02 -0.99
C VAL A 70 8.08 -9.90 -0.22
N VAL A 71 6.86 -9.54 -0.59
CA VAL A 71 6.09 -8.50 0.08
C VAL A 71 4.66 -8.98 0.26
N SER A 72 4.17 -8.94 1.50
CA SER A 72 2.77 -9.16 1.81
C SER A 72 2.12 -7.83 2.18
N PHE A 73 0.80 -7.82 2.27
CA PHE A 73 0.08 -6.61 2.70
C PHE A 73 0.55 -6.11 4.07
N LEU A 74 0.87 -7.02 4.99
CA LEU A 74 1.28 -6.66 6.35
C LEU A 74 2.74 -6.22 6.44
N ASP A 75 3.51 -6.37 5.37
CA ASP A 75 4.87 -5.82 5.29
C ASP A 75 4.88 -4.32 5.02
N LEU A 76 3.74 -3.73 4.71
CA LEU A 76 3.60 -2.31 4.39
C LEU A 76 2.57 -1.66 5.30
N THR A 77 2.95 -0.55 5.93
CA THR A 77 2.01 0.33 6.60
C THR A 77 1.96 1.64 5.82
N VAL A 78 0.77 2.08 5.45
CA VAL A 78 0.57 3.39 4.83
C VAL A 78 0.23 4.37 5.93
N ARG A 79 0.99 5.45 5.99
CA ARG A 79 0.76 6.57 6.92
C ARG A 79 0.64 7.86 6.12
N ASN A 80 0.11 8.88 6.77
CA ASN A 80 0.02 10.21 6.19
C ASN A 80 0.83 11.18 7.05
N ASN A 81 1.58 12.07 6.39
CA ASN A 81 2.31 13.11 7.11
C ASN A 81 1.35 14.23 7.53
N GLU A 82 1.88 15.31 8.10
CA GLU A 82 1.10 16.44 8.58
C GLU A 82 0.26 17.10 7.48
N ASP A 83 0.76 17.08 6.25
CA ASP A 83 0.06 17.66 5.10
C ASP A 83 -0.93 16.69 4.45
N GLY A 84 -1.06 15.48 5.00
CA GLY A 84 -1.91 14.44 4.45
C GLY A 84 -1.27 13.60 3.36
N LYS A 85 0.00 13.83 3.06
CA LYS A 85 0.71 13.08 2.02
C LYS A 85 0.97 11.64 2.48
N PRO A 86 0.57 10.63 1.67
CA PRO A 86 0.79 9.24 2.05
C PRO A 86 2.24 8.80 1.83
N TYR A 87 2.70 7.90 2.69
CA TYR A 87 4.00 7.25 2.55
C TYR A 87 3.95 5.87 3.17
N PHE A 88 4.94 5.04 2.81
CA PHE A 88 5.04 3.66 3.30
C PHE A 88 6.05 3.55 4.44
N ILE A 89 5.73 2.72 5.43
CA ILE A 89 6.70 2.20 6.38
C ILE A 89 6.79 0.70 6.16
N PRO A 90 7.95 0.18 5.70
CA PRO A 90 8.10 -1.25 5.48
C PRO A 90 8.36 -1.99 6.79
N SER A 91 7.99 -3.27 6.83
CA SER A 91 8.44 -4.18 7.88
C SER A 91 9.96 -4.34 7.81
N GLU A 92 10.56 -4.86 8.88
CA GLU A 92 11.99 -5.11 8.90
C GLU A 92 12.42 -6.06 7.77
N LYS A 93 11.65 -7.11 7.55
CA LYS A 93 11.89 -8.06 6.46
C LYS A 93 11.94 -7.35 5.10
N LEU A 94 10.94 -6.52 4.82
CA LEU A 94 10.86 -5.80 3.55
C LEU A 94 11.95 -4.74 3.45
N ARG A 95 12.23 -4.03 4.55
CA ARG A 95 13.31 -3.03 4.61
C ARG A 95 14.65 -3.63 4.18
N LEU A 96 14.97 -4.82 4.68
CA LEU A 96 16.21 -5.51 4.33
C LEU A 96 16.24 -5.91 2.85
N TYR A 97 15.12 -6.36 2.32
CA TYR A 97 15.00 -6.68 0.89
C TYR A 97 15.23 -5.43 0.03
N LEU A 98 14.59 -4.32 0.38
CA LEU A 98 14.76 -3.07 -0.36
C LEU A 98 16.21 -2.59 -0.33
N LEU A 99 16.84 -2.71 0.83
CA LEU A 99 18.25 -2.34 0.99
C LEU A 99 19.15 -3.17 0.06
N GLU A 100 18.94 -4.48 0.03
CA GLU A 100 19.69 -5.38 -0.83
C GLU A 100 19.55 -5.03 -2.31
N LYS A 101 18.35 -4.60 -2.71
CA LYS A 101 18.09 -4.18 -4.11
C LYS A 101 18.54 -2.76 -4.41
N GLY A 102 19.04 -2.04 -3.41
CA GLY A 102 19.46 -0.65 -3.59
C GLY A 102 18.30 0.34 -3.73
N ILE A 103 17.10 -0.08 -3.38
CA ILE A 103 15.91 0.78 -3.44
C ILE A 103 15.92 1.70 -2.24
N THR A 104 16.00 3.01 -2.47
CA THR A 104 16.18 4.01 -1.43
C THR A 104 14.97 4.88 -1.18
N LYS A 105 14.08 4.99 -2.15
CA LYS A 105 12.90 5.83 -2.04
C LYS A 105 11.69 5.15 -2.64
N ALA A 106 10.54 5.38 -2.01
CA ALA A 106 9.24 5.00 -2.53
C ALA A 106 8.35 6.24 -2.55
N HIS A 107 7.76 6.53 -3.68
CA HIS A 107 6.81 7.63 -3.84
C HIS A 107 5.43 7.04 -4.03
N LEU A 108 4.45 7.61 -3.35
CA LEU A 108 3.07 7.11 -3.36
C LEU A 108 2.12 8.25 -3.62
N SER A 109 1.19 8.03 -4.54
CA SER A 109 0.05 8.90 -4.75
C SER A 109 -1.22 8.06 -4.71
N ILE A 110 -2.24 8.55 -4.02
CA ILE A 110 -3.53 7.88 -3.89
C ILE A 110 -4.62 8.87 -4.24
N SER A 111 -5.57 8.41 -5.06
CA SER A 111 -6.75 9.19 -5.40
C SER A 111 -7.98 8.30 -5.31
N ASP A 112 -9.09 8.87 -4.92
CA ASP A 112 -10.35 8.15 -4.92
C ASP A 112 -11.50 9.04 -5.37
N GLU A 113 -12.49 8.38 -5.95
CA GLU A 113 -13.77 8.96 -6.29
C GLU A 113 -14.86 8.09 -5.66
N LYS A 114 -16.11 8.36 -6.01
CA LYS A 114 -17.25 7.63 -5.46
C LYS A 114 -17.13 6.12 -5.59
N HIS A 115 -16.63 5.63 -6.73
CA HIS A 115 -16.64 4.20 -7.06
C HIS A 115 -15.28 3.53 -7.05
N ASN A 116 -14.20 4.29 -7.15
CA ASN A 116 -12.86 3.72 -7.35
C ASN A 116 -11.80 4.39 -6.49
N ALA A 117 -10.83 3.59 -6.06
CA ALA A 117 -9.59 4.07 -5.47
C ALA A 117 -8.44 3.69 -6.42
N VAL A 118 -7.51 4.61 -6.61
CA VAL A 118 -6.35 4.44 -7.49
C VAL A 118 -5.10 4.75 -6.69
N ALA A 119 -4.06 3.96 -6.88
CA ALA A 119 -2.75 4.23 -6.31
C ALA A 119 -1.67 4.15 -7.38
N PHE A 120 -0.65 4.96 -7.23
CA PHE A 120 0.51 5.01 -8.12
C PHE A 120 1.76 5.04 -7.27
N VAL A 121 2.72 4.17 -7.59
CA VAL A 121 3.97 4.03 -6.84
C VAL A 121 5.15 4.11 -7.77
N ILE A 122 6.17 4.88 -7.37
CA ILE A 122 7.47 4.90 -8.02
C ILE A 122 8.51 4.49 -6.98
N LEU A 123 9.32 3.48 -7.32
CA LEU A 123 10.46 3.09 -6.51
C LEU A 123 11.75 3.58 -7.20
N GLU A 124 12.65 4.16 -6.40
CA GLU A 124 13.92 4.66 -6.89
C GLU A 124 15.10 3.91 -6.29
N VAL A 125 16.12 3.70 -7.11
CA VAL A 125 17.42 3.21 -6.67
C VAL A 125 18.42 4.36 -6.76
N ASN A 126 19.46 4.29 -5.92
CA ASN A 126 20.57 5.21 -6.04
C ASN A 126 21.27 5.01 -7.37
N GLN A 127 21.57 6.13 -8.02
CA GLN A 127 22.39 6.10 -9.21
C GLN A 127 23.84 5.88 -8.78
N GLU A 128 24.44 4.77 -9.23
CA GLU A 128 25.86 4.57 -9.00
C GLU A 128 26.66 5.55 -9.85
N THR A 129 27.46 6.35 -9.16
CA THR A 129 28.45 7.19 -9.81
C THR A 129 29.81 6.52 -9.66
N ASN A 130 30.32 6.03 -10.75
CA ASN A 130 31.68 5.52 -10.78
C ASN A 130 32.66 6.64 -11.14
#